data_1a06a1ef4e3b9dd941eaaefd8b53c897
#
_entry.id   1a06a1ef4e3b9dd941eaaefd8b53c897
#
_cell.length_a   1.000
_cell.length_b   1.000
_cell.length_c   1.000
_cell.angle_alpha   90.00
_cell.angle_beta   90.00
_cell.angle_gamma   90.00
#
_symmetry.space_group_name_H-M   'P 1'
#
loop_
_entity.id
_entity.type
_entity.pdbx_description
1 polymer ?
#
loop_
_entity_poly.entity_id
_entity_poly.type
_entity_poly.pdbx_seq_one_letter_code
_entity_poly.pdbx_strand_id
1 'polypeptide(L)'
;MSKVDLHVHSTASDGRFSPEEIVRKAAELGLTVMALADHDSIDGIVPALEAARKYPKLRVIPAVEVSTDVPSGEVHVLGYFIDYTSRELKEALVRFRNSREGRAQGMIAKLADFGVHVDWQRVQEIAGDGSIGRPHIAQAMLEKGYITSIKEAFDKYIARDGPAYVEREKMMPAEAVELIVKAGGLPVLAHPFTVADPETQVIELKKVGLVGIEAYYKDCSTDEVSTLIRLADKYGLITTGGTDYHGIGNANEVILGGTDVPMESAERLVAMAESRALKMAGQQ
;
A
#
# COMPACT_ATOMS: atom_id res chain seq x y z
N MET A 1 19.28 -8.49 8.80
CA MET A 1 18.03 -8.43 8.02
C MET A 1 16.94 -9.08 8.84
N SER A 2 15.78 -8.45 8.91
CA SER A 2 14.59 -9.03 9.51
C SER A 2 14.19 -10.32 8.77
N LYS A 3 13.47 -11.20 9.46
CA LYS A 3 12.85 -12.39 8.84
C LYS A 3 11.40 -12.13 8.44
N VAL A 4 10.92 -10.91 8.68
CA VAL A 4 9.54 -10.49 8.46
C VAL A 4 9.53 -9.23 7.61
N ASP A 5 8.65 -9.18 6.60
CA ASP A 5 8.34 -8.00 5.83
C ASP A 5 6.84 -8.04 5.47
N LEU A 6 6.06 -7.18 6.12
CA LEU A 6 4.61 -7.20 5.98
C LEU A 6 4.07 -6.12 5.03
N HIS A 7 4.96 -5.45 4.27
CA HIS A 7 4.56 -4.41 3.33
C HIS A 7 5.46 -4.45 2.08
N VAL A 8 5.01 -5.19 1.07
CA VAL A 8 5.77 -5.44 -0.16
C VAL A 8 4.86 -5.34 -1.37
N HIS A 9 5.33 -4.69 -2.43
CA HIS A 9 4.61 -4.48 -3.69
C HIS A 9 5.19 -5.31 -4.83
N SER A 10 4.34 -5.61 -5.83
CA SER A 10 4.71 -6.30 -7.05
C SER A 10 4.24 -5.53 -8.29
N THR A 11 4.48 -6.10 -9.48
CA THR A 11 3.94 -5.54 -10.74
C THR A 11 2.41 -5.57 -10.83
N ALA A 12 1.70 -6.18 -9.88
CA ALA A 12 0.25 -6.08 -9.81
C ALA A 12 -0.22 -4.70 -9.32
N SER A 13 0.71 -3.86 -8.82
CA SER A 13 0.51 -2.42 -8.57
C SER A 13 1.62 -1.59 -9.20
N ASP A 14 2.61 -1.18 -8.44
CA ASP A 14 3.69 -0.27 -8.82
C ASP A 14 5.08 -0.77 -8.41
N GLY A 15 5.19 -2.02 -7.99
CA GLY A 15 6.45 -2.71 -7.80
C GLY A 15 7.07 -3.15 -9.12
N ARG A 16 8.39 -3.32 -9.13
CA ARG A 16 9.17 -3.67 -10.32
C ARG A 16 9.20 -5.17 -10.63
N PHE A 17 9.02 -6.02 -9.63
CA PHE A 17 9.17 -7.46 -9.76
C PHE A 17 7.80 -8.14 -9.77
N SER A 18 7.67 -9.20 -10.59
CA SER A 18 6.44 -10.00 -10.56
C SER A 18 6.18 -10.61 -9.18
N PRO A 19 4.93 -10.98 -8.86
CA PRO A 19 4.61 -11.65 -7.60
C PRO A 19 5.48 -12.88 -7.34
N GLU A 20 5.79 -13.67 -8.38
CA GLU A 20 6.62 -14.86 -8.28
C GLU A 20 8.10 -14.51 -8.01
N GLU A 21 8.59 -13.46 -8.67
CA GLU A 21 9.97 -12.98 -8.48
C GLU A 21 10.17 -12.42 -7.08
N ILE A 22 9.19 -11.68 -6.53
CA ILE A 22 9.29 -11.11 -5.19
C ILE A 22 9.27 -12.21 -4.13
N VAL A 23 8.43 -13.25 -4.29
CA VAL A 23 8.42 -14.43 -3.41
C VAL A 23 9.75 -15.17 -3.45
N ARG A 24 10.31 -15.38 -4.64
CA ARG A 24 11.65 -15.99 -4.80
C ARG A 24 12.71 -15.16 -4.09
N LYS A 25 12.75 -13.84 -4.31
CA LYS A 25 13.71 -12.93 -3.66
C LYS A 25 13.58 -12.96 -2.15
N ALA A 26 12.36 -12.93 -1.61
CA ALA A 26 12.11 -13.02 -0.17
C ALA A 26 12.68 -14.33 0.42
N ALA A 27 12.44 -15.46 -0.26
CA ALA A 27 12.97 -16.76 0.16
C ALA A 27 14.49 -16.81 0.09
N GLU A 28 15.12 -16.29 -0.96
CA GLU A 28 16.58 -16.22 -1.12
C GLU A 28 17.25 -15.34 -0.06
N LEU A 29 16.59 -14.26 0.37
CA LEU A 29 17.01 -13.38 1.47
C LEU A 29 16.77 -13.98 2.86
N GLY A 30 16.07 -15.12 2.93
CA GLY A 30 15.82 -15.84 4.19
C GLY A 30 14.65 -15.28 5.01
N LEU A 31 13.73 -14.54 4.38
CA LEU A 31 12.47 -14.17 5.02
C LEU A 31 11.68 -15.44 5.36
N THR A 32 10.98 -15.40 6.49
CA THR A 32 10.09 -16.48 6.92
C THR A 32 8.61 -16.07 6.83
N VAL A 33 8.33 -14.76 6.86
CA VAL A 33 6.99 -14.20 6.67
C VAL A 33 7.10 -12.96 5.79
N MET A 34 6.25 -12.89 4.76
CA MET A 34 6.03 -11.66 3.99
C MET A 34 4.55 -11.46 3.72
N ALA A 35 4.12 -10.22 3.54
CA ALA A 35 2.80 -9.90 3.00
C ALA A 35 2.96 -9.19 1.66
N LEU A 36 2.22 -9.68 0.65
CA LEU A 36 2.10 -8.98 -0.62
C LEU A 36 0.89 -8.04 -0.52
N ALA A 37 1.16 -6.73 -0.56
CA ALA A 37 0.20 -5.66 -0.25
C ALA A 37 0.09 -4.64 -1.39
N ASP A 38 -0.15 -5.10 -2.60
CA ASP A 38 -0.25 -4.26 -3.79
C ASP A 38 -1.31 -3.15 -3.65
N HIS A 39 -1.02 -1.95 -4.15
CA HIS A 39 -1.92 -0.81 -4.11
C HIS A 39 -3.21 -1.07 -4.90
N ASP A 40 -4.35 -1.02 -4.23
CA ASP A 40 -5.70 -1.15 -4.79
C ASP A 40 -5.85 -2.36 -5.75
N SER A 41 -5.04 -3.41 -5.52
CA SER A 41 -5.01 -4.63 -6.35
C SER A 41 -4.83 -5.90 -5.52
N ILE A 42 -5.51 -6.95 -5.94
CA ILE A 42 -5.38 -8.31 -5.38
C ILE A 42 -4.92 -9.30 -6.46
N ASP A 43 -4.60 -8.80 -7.65
CA ASP A 43 -4.29 -9.63 -8.81
C ASP A 43 -2.95 -10.40 -8.62
N GLY A 44 -2.02 -9.87 -7.82
CA GLY A 44 -0.74 -10.51 -7.48
C GLY A 44 -0.82 -11.64 -6.46
N ILE A 45 -1.93 -11.76 -5.71
CA ILE A 45 -2.02 -12.68 -4.56
C ILE A 45 -1.94 -14.15 -5.00
N VAL A 46 -2.74 -14.57 -5.99
CA VAL A 46 -2.77 -15.97 -6.44
C VAL A 46 -1.42 -16.40 -7.00
N PRO A 47 -0.77 -15.66 -7.92
CA PRO A 47 0.58 -15.99 -8.39
C PRO A 47 1.61 -16.08 -7.26
N ALA A 48 1.56 -15.17 -6.28
CA ALA A 48 2.47 -15.19 -5.13
C ALA A 48 2.28 -16.44 -4.26
N LEU A 49 1.02 -16.80 -3.94
CA LEU A 49 0.72 -17.98 -3.14
C LEU A 49 1.11 -19.29 -3.86
N GLU A 50 0.95 -19.35 -5.17
CA GLU A 50 1.39 -20.51 -5.98
C GLU A 50 2.92 -20.62 -5.99
N ALA A 51 3.63 -19.50 -6.16
CA ALA A 51 5.09 -19.47 -6.10
C ALA A 51 5.62 -19.88 -4.72
N ALA A 52 4.95 -19.45 -3.64
CA ALA A 52 5.33 -19.75 -2.27
C ALA A 52 5.34 -21.26 -1.96
N ARG A 53 4.57 -22.08 -2.67
CA ARG A 53 4.58 -23.55 -2.52
C ARG A 53 5.97 -24.17 -2.72
N LYS A 54 6.85 -23.50 -3.48
CA LYS A 54 8.23 -23.92 -3.71
C LYS A 54 9.17 -23.59 -2.54
N TYR A 55 8.71 -22.74 -1.61
CA TYR A 55 9.51 -22.21 -0.51
C TYR A 55 8.83 -22.46 0.86
N PRO A 56 8.81 -23.70 1.36
CA PRO A 56 8.02 -24.09 2.53
C PRO A 56 8.42 -23.40 3.85
N LYS A 57 9.55 -22.69 3.85
CA LYS A 57 10.01 -21.88 5.01
C LYS A 57 9.49 -20.43 4.96
N LEU A 58 8.91 -20.01 3.84
CA LEU A 58 8.35 -18.67 3.66
C LEU A 58 6.83 -18.75 3.70
N ARG A 59 6.23 -18.06 4.65
CA ARG A 59 4.78 -17.83 4.69
C ARG A 59 4.48 -16.52 3.95
N VAL A 60 3.65 -16.60 2.91
CA VAL A 60 3.13 -15.43 2.20
C VAL A 60 1.71 -15.15 2.72
N ILE A 61 1.49 -13.94 3.20
CA ILE A 61 0.19 -13.45 3.68
C ILE A 61 -0.49 -12.71 2.54
N PRO A 62 -1.72 -13.09 2.15
CA PRO A 62 -2.52 -12.32 1.21
C PRO A 62 -2.91 -10.98 1.84
N ALA A 63 -2.55 -9.89 1.17
CA ALA A 63 -2.83 -8.54 1.65
C ALA A 63 -3.18 -7.60 0.49
N VAL A 64 -3.59 -6.39 0.83
CA VAL A 64 -3.81 -5.27 -0.08
C VAL A 64 -3.48 -3.98 0.65
N GLU A 65 -2.93 -3.00 -0.04
CA GLU A 65 -2.85 -1.64 0.47
C GLU A 65 -3.91 -0.77 -0.23
N VAL A 66 -4.92 -0.37 0.53
CA VAL A 66 -6.00 0.48 0.02
C VAL A 66 -5.62 1.94 0.19
N SER A 67 -5.55 2.65 -0.93
CA SER A 67 -5.22 4.07 -0.94
C SER A 67 -6.46 4.91 -0.71
N THR A 68 -6.43 5.74 0.33
CA THR A 68 -7.53 6.63 0.70
C THR A 68 -7.07 8.07 0.73
N ASP A 69 -8.01 8.99 0.69
CA ASP A 69 -7.74 10.42 0.70
C ASP A 69 -8.44 11.09 1.89
N VAL A 70 -7.73 11.97 2.55
CA VAL A 70 -8.27 12.93 3.51
C VAL A 70 -7.97 14.35 3.04
N PRO A 71 -8.65 15.39 3.56
CA PRO A 71 -8.37 16.77 3.14
C PRO A 71 -6.91 17.18 3.26
N SER A 72 -6.19 16.63 4.24
CA SER A 72 -4.77 16.94 4.52
C SER A 72 -3.75 16.09 3.73
N GLY A 73 -4.18 15.09 2.95
CA GLY A 73 -3.24 14.22 2.23
C GLY A 73 -3.81 12.85 1.86
N GLU A 74 -2.94 11.89 1.70
CA GLU A 74 -3.29 10.48 1.48
C GLU A 74 -3.08 9.71 2.79
N VAL A 75 -3.97 8.78 3.07
CA VAL A 75 -3.89 7.82 4.18
C VAL A 75 -4.08 6.44 3.60
N HIS A 76 -3.18 5.52 3.89
CA HIS A 76 -3.31 4.16 3.37
C HIS A 76 -3.71 3.19 4.48
N VAL A 77 -4.46 2.15 4.11
CA VAL A 77 -4.90 1.09 5.00
C VAL A 77 -4.48 -0.25 4.44
N LEU A 78 -3.60 -0.95 5.16
CA LEU A 78 -3.23 -2.33 4.86
C LEU A 78 -4.35 -3.27 5.31
N GLY A 79 -4.75 -4.19 4.43
CA GLY A 79 -5.69 -5.27 4.75
C GLY A 79 -4.97 -6.61 4.69
N TYR A 80 -4.75 -7.27 5.82
CA TYR A 80 -4.10 -8.58 5.88
C TYR A 80 -5.14 -9.71 5.96
N PHE A 81 -4.78 -10.89 5.45
CA PHE A 81 -5.62 -12.10 5.46
C PHE A 81 -7.02 -11.88 4.85
N ILE A 82 -7.08 -11.01 3.83
CA ILE A 82 -8.32 -10.75 3.10
C ILE A 82 -8.79 -11.99 2.34
N ASP A 83 -10.09 -12.15 2.20
CA ASP A 83 -10.67 -13.04 1.22
C ASP A 83 -10.54 -12.41 -0.17
N TYR A 84 -9.46 -12.76 -0.86
CA TYR A 84 -9.17 -12.28 -2.23
C TYR A 84 -10.12 -12.86 -3.29
N THR A 85 -11.05 -13.76 -2.90
CA THR A 85 -12.14 -14.23 -3.76
C THR A 85 -13.40 -13.39 -3.62
N SER A 86 -13.45 -12.48 -2.62
CA SER A 86 -14.58 -11.60 -2.37
C SER A 86 -14.86 -10.72 -3.59
N ARG A 87 -16.06 -10.88 -4.14
CA ARG A 87 -16.53 -10.08 -5.27
C ARG A 87 -16.67 -8.60 -4.91
N GLU A 88 -17.19 -8.30 -3.72
CA GLU A 88 -17.38 -6.92 -3.24
C GLU A 88 -16.02 -6.19 -3.14
N LEU A 89 -15.00 -6.84 -2.57
CA LEU A 89 -13.65 -6.29 -2.51
C LEU A 89 -13.09 -6.03 -3.91
N LYS A 90 -13.17 -7.00 -4.80
CA LYS A 90 -12.64 -6.89 -6.17
C LYS A 90 -13.31 -5.75 -6.94
N GLU A 91 -14.64 -5.65 -6.90
CA GLU A 91 -15.40 -4.61 -7.60
C GLU A 91 -15.06 -3.21 -7.04
N ALA A 92 -14.90 -3.08 -5.71
CA ALA A 92 -14.49 -1.82 -5.10
C ALA A 92 -13.09 -1.40 -5.56
N LEU A 93 -12.10 -2.29 -5.49
CA LEU A 93 -10.72 -2.00 -5.91
C LEU A 93 -10.64 -1.62 -7.40
N VAL A 94 -11.36 -2.33 -8.28
CA VAL A 94 -11.43 -1.99 -9.73
C VAL A 94 -12.02 -0.59 -9.92
N ARG A 95 -13.09 -0.24 -9.20
CA ARG A 95 -13.70 1.09 -9.29
C ARG A 95 -12.71 2.20 -8.91
N PHE A 96 -11.94 2.01 -7.84
CA PHE A 96 -10.93 2.99 -7.42
C PHE A 96 -9.75 3.09 -8.37
N ARG A 97 -9.28 1.96 -8.92
CA ARG A 97 -8.26 1.94 -9.97
C ARG A 97 -8.72 2.73 -11.21
N ASN A 98 -9.94 2.48 -11.69
CA ASN A 98 -10.51 3.21 -12.83
C ASN A 98 -10.67 4.72 -12.54
N SER A 99 -11.02 5.08 -11.31
CA SER A 99 -11.07 6.48 -10.88
C SER A 99 -9.69 7.16 -10.92
N ARG A 100 -8.60 6.44 -10.61
CA ARG A 100 -7.22 6.92 -10.77
C ARG A 100 -6.87 7.18 -12.22
N GLU A 101 -7.22 6.27 -13.12
CA GLU A 101 -6.98 6.43 -14.57
C GLU A 101 -7.73 7.64 -15.11
N GLY A 102 -9.02 7.77 -14.79
CA GLY A 102 -9.85 8.93 -15.19
C GLY A 102 -9.26 10.25 -14.68
N ARG A 103 -8.76 10.27 -13.42
CA ARG A 103 -8.04 11.43 -12.89
C ARG A 103 -6.79 11.75 -13.69
N ALA A 104 -5.97 10.75 -13.97
CA ALA A 104 -4.71 10.94 -14.68
C ALA A 104 -4.94 11.49 -16.10
N GLN A 105 -5.91 10.94 -16.83
CA GLN A 105 -6.32 11.45 -18.15
C GLN A 105 -6.82 12.90 -18.07
N GLY A 106 -7.64 13.22 -17.06
CA GLY A 106 -8.12 14.59 -16.83
C GLY A 106 -6.98 15.57 -16.50
N MET A 107 -5.96 15.13 -15.73
CA MET A 107 -4.78 15.92 -15.44
C MET A 107 -3.92 16.16 -16.69
N ILE A 108 -3.73 15.14 -17.53
CA ILE A 108 -3.03 15.25 -18.81
C ILE A 108 -3.74 16.25 -19.74
N ALA A 109 -5.07 16.20 -19.80
CA ALA A 109 -5.84 17.18 -20.58
C ALA A 109 -5.62 18.60 -20.07
N LYS A 110 -5.66 18.83 -18.74
CA LYS A 110 -5.37 20.16 -18.17
C LYS A 110 -3.92 20.59 -18.37
N LEU A 111 -2.94 19.67 -18.31
CA LEU A 111 -1.54 19.99 -18.57
C LEU A 111 -1.34 20.53 -19.99
N ALA A 112 -2.10 20.03 -20.97
CA ALA A 112 -2.06 20.51 -22.35
C ALA A 112 -2.46 21.98 -22.47
N ASP A 113 -3.37 22.48 -21.63
CA ASP A 113 -3.77 23.91 -21.58
C ASP A 113 -2.59 24.81 -21.15
N PHE A 114 -1.61 24.26 -20.45
CA PHE A 114 -0.36 24.93 -20.05
C PHE A 114 0.81 24.66 -21.02
N GLY A 115 0.56 24.07 -22.18
CA GLY A 115 1.58 23.71 -23.16
C GLY A 115 2.42 22.48 -22.79
N VAL A 116 1.99 21.72 -21.79
CA VAL A 116 2.66 20.48 -21.33
C VAL A 116 1.93 19.28 -21.92
N HIS A 117 2.43 18.77 -23.04
CA HIS A 117 1.82 17.68 -23.77
C HIS A 117 2.41 16.33 -23.36
N VAL A 118 1.75 15.67 -22.41
CA VAL A 118 2.10 14.32 -21.92
C VAL A 118 1.32 13.29 -22.74
N ASP A 119 2.02 12.21 -23.13
CA ASP A 119 1.41 11.10 -23.85
C ASP A 119 0.82 10.10 -22.85
N TRP A 120 -0.47 9.81 -22.98
CA TRP A 120 -1.16 8.84 -22.15
C TRP A 120 -0.55 7.45 -22.25
N GLN A 121 -0.22 7.00 -23.47
CA GLN A 121 0.41 5.70 -23.67
C GLN A 121 1.75 5.62 -22.91
N ARG A 122 2.55 6.70 -22.92
CA ARG A 122 3.81 6.74 -22.17
C ARG A 122 3.60 6.65 -20.67
N VAL A 123 2.56 7.30 -20.13
CA VAL A 123 2.19 7.19 -18.70
C VAL A 123 1.79 5.76 -18.35
N GLN A 124 1.04 5.09 -19.23
CA GLN A 124 0.69 3.67 -19.05
C GLN A 124 1.94 2.77 -19.10
N GLU A 125 2.86 3.00 -20.02
CA GLU A 125 4.13 2.26 -20.12
C GLU A 125 5.00 2.43 -18.86
N ILE A 126 5.04 3.63 -18.28
CA ILE A 126 5.78 3.91 -17.04
C ILE A 126 5.11 3.20 -15.85
N ALA A 127 3.78 3.20 -15.81
CA ALA A 127 3.03 2.52 -14.77
C ALA A 127 3.07 0.98 -14.90
N GLY A 128 3.34 0.47 -16.10
CA GLY A 128 3.27 -0.97 -16.40
C GLY A 128 1.86 -1.51 -16.16
N ASP A 129 1.76 -2.68 -15.56
CA ASP A 129 0.48 -3.29 -15.17
C ASP A 129 -0.08 -2.70 -13.87
N GLY A 130 0.64 -1.76 -13.26
CA GLY A 130 0.32 -1.17 -11.97
C GLY A 130 -0.72 -0.06 -12.01
N SER A 131 -1.06 0.45 -10.82
CA SER A 131 -2.02 1.54 -10.65
C SER A 131 -1.42 2.88 -11.07
N ILE A 132 -2.06 3.56 -12.03
CA ILE A 132 -1.58 4.85 -12.53
C ILE A 132 -1.72 5.95 -11.46
N GLY A 133 -0.61 6.64 -11.18
CA GLY A 133 -0.54 7.72 -10.22
C GLY A 133 0.11 9.00 -10.77
N ARG A 134 0.03 10.07 -9.99
CA ARG A 134 0.69 11.37 -10.29
C ARG A 134 2.21 11.25 -10.52
N PRO A 135 2.95 10.37 -9.80
CA PRO A 135 4.37 10.19 -10.08
C PRO A 135 4.68 9.74 -11.51
N HIS A 136 3.81 8.89 -12.11
CA HIS A 136 3.98 8.42 -13.49
C HIS A 136 3.77 9.56 -14.50
N ILE A 137 2.82 10.48 -14.23
CA ILE A 137 2.65 11.70 -15.04
C ILE A 137 3.89 12.59 -14.92
N ALA A 138 4.39 12.80 -13.69
CA ALA A 138 5.58 13.58 -13.43
C ALA A 138 6.82 13.00 -14.13
N GLN A 139 6.96 11.67 -14.11
CA GLN A 139 8.06 10.99 -14.82
C GLN A 139 7.98 11.21 -16.35
N ALA A 140 6.80 11.10 -16.94
CA ALA A 140 6.59 11.37 -18.36
C ALA A 140 6.88 12.85 -18.72
N MET A 141 6.54 13.80 -17.82
CA MET A 141 6.89 15.21 -17.97
C MET A 141 8.42 15.43 -17.93
N LEU A 142 9.12 14.74 -17.02
CA LEU A 142 10.57 14.80 -16.85
C LEU A 142 11.28 14.27 -18.11
N GLU A 143 10.85 13.11 -18.62
CA GLU A 143 11.41 12.50 -19.84
C GLU A 143 11.29 13.43 -21.07
N LYS A 144 10.20 14.19 -21.15
CA LYS A 144 10.00 15.19 -22.22
C LYS A 144 10.67 16.54 -21.98
N GLY A 145 11.33 16.72 -20.83
CA GLY A 145 12.03 17.95 -20.49
C GLY A 145 11.14 19.14 -20.14
N TYR A 146 9.86 18.91 -19.81
CA TYR A 146 8.96 19.95 -19.33
C TYR A 146 9.29 20.44 -17.91
N ILE A 147 9.96 19.59 -17.14
CA ILE A 147 10.41 19.83 -15.77
C ILE A 147 11.82 19.27 -15.58
N THR A 148 12.50 19.73 -14.54
CA THR A 148 13.88 19.31 -14.19
C THR A 148 13.91 18.30 -13.04
N SER A 149 12.81 18.15 -12.31
CA SER A 149 12.66 17.19 -11.22
C SER A 149 11.20 16.80 -11.01
N ILE A 150 10.96 15.60 -10.46
CA ILE A 150 9.61 15.14 -10.08
C ILE A 150 8.95 16.14 -9.13
N LYS A 151 9.71 16.67 -8.16
CA LYS A 151 9.21 17.69 -7.21
C LYS A 151 8.64 18.91 -7.94
N GLU A 152 9.30 19.36 -9.00
CA GLU A 152 8.85 20.52 -9.79
C GLU A 152 7.47 20.29 -10.42
N ALA A 153 7.15 19.05 -10.86
CA ALA A 153 5.83 18.73 -11.38
C ALA A 153 4.75 18.97 -10.33
N PHE A 154 5.00 18.50 -9.10
CA PHE A 154 4.06 18.70 -7.99
C PHE A 154 3.94 20.18 -7.63
N ASP A 155 5.05 20.87 -7.44
CA ASP A 155 5.05 22.27 -7.00
C ASP A 155 4.35 23.20 -8.02
N LYS A 156 4.44 22.92 -9.32
CA LYS A 156 3.93 23.81 -10.36
C LYS A 156 2.57 23.40 -10.94
N TYR A 157 2.26 22.11 -11.01
CA TYR A 157 1.13 21.64 -11.83
C TYR A 157 0.17 20.66 -11.15
N ILE A 158 0.69 19.57 -10.54
CA ILE A 158 -0.11 18.37 -10.25
C ILE A 158 -0.34 18.09 -8.75
N ALA A 159 0.14 18.96 -7.85
CA ALA A 159 -0.25 18.90 -6.44
C ALA A 159 -1.75 19.19 -6.29
N ARG A 160 -2.32 18.89 -5.11
CA ARG A 160 -3.77 19.03 -4.85
C ARG A 160 -4.32 20.42 -5.20
N ASP A 161 -3.54 21.47 -4.98
CA ASP A 161 -3.90 22.86 -5.29
C ASP A 161 -3.30 23.35 -6.62
N GLY A 162 -2.68 22.45 -7.37
CA GLY A 162 -2.03 22.75 -8.64
C GLY A 162 -3.06 22.97 -9.76
N PRO A 163 -2.70 23.79 -10.80
CA PRO A 163 -3.64 24.18 -11.85
C PRO A 163 -4.10 23.00 -12.72
N ALA A 164 -3.31 21.95 -12.83
CA ALA A 164 -3.66 20.73 -13.57
C ALA A 164 -4.25 19.62 -12.69
N TYR A 165 -4.52 19.89 -11.40
CA TYR A 165 -5.12 18.90 -10.53
C TYR A 165 -6.56 18.56 -10.94
N VAL A 166 -6.89 17.28 -10.87
CA VAL A 166 -8.23 16.74 -11.05
C VAL A 166 -8.60 15.92 -9.83
N GLU A 167 -9.78 16.17 -9.28
CA GLU A 167 -10.35 15.39 -8.20
C GLU A 167 -10.74 13.99 -8.71
N ARG A 168 -10.63 12.98 -7.85
CA ARG A 168 -11.12 11.62 -8.16
C ARG A 168 -12.21 11.21 -7.17
N GLU A 169 -12.96 10.17 -7.50
CA GLU A 169 -13.74 9.46 -6.51
C GLU A 169 -12.79 8.94 -5.41
N LYS A 170 -13.07 9.29 -4.17
CA LYS A 170 -12.20 9.01 -3.02
C LYS A 170 -12.85 7.96 -2.16
N MET A 171 -12.06 7.01 -1.70
CA MET A 171 -12.41 6.21 -0.55
C MET A 171 -11.93 6.95 0.70
N MET A 172 -12.81 7.09 1.68
CA MET A 172 -12.40 7.57 3.00
C MET A 172 -11.71 6.45 3.78
N PRO A 173 -10.77 6.75 4.69
CA PRO A 173 -10.08 5.70 5.46
C PRO A 173 -11.02 4.76 6.21
N ALA A 174 -12.13 5.26 6.74
CA ALA A 174 -13.14 4.45 7.41
C ALA A 174 -13.81 3.44 6.46
N GLU A 175 -14.12 3.86 5.23
CA GLU A 175 -14.70 2.98 4.21
C GLU A 175 -13.72 1.86 3.80
N ALA A 176 -12.42 2.17 3.72
CA ALA A 176 -11.37 1.17 3.45
C ALA A 176 -11.29 0.14 4.59
N VAL A 177 -11.31 0.60 5.84
CA VAL A 177 -11.34 -0.30 7.01
C VAL A 177 -12.57 -1.22 6.96
N GLU A 178 -13.77 -0.66 6.72
CA GLU A 178 -15.00 -1.45 6.62
C GLU A 178 -14.96 -2.45 5.46
N LEU A 179 -14.42 -2.06 4.30
CA LEU A 179 -14.27 -2.93 3.14
C LEU A 179 -13.35 -4.13 3.47
N ILE A 180 -12.21 -3.87 4.11
CA ILE A 180 -11.27 -4.91 4.54
C ILE A 180 -11.93 -5.84 5.58
N VAL A 181 -12.67 -5.27 6.55
CA VAL A 181 -13.40 -6.06 7.56
C VAL A 181 -14.46 -6.96 6.92
N LYS A 182 -15.21 -6.45 5.94
CA LYS A 182 -16.21 -7.23 5.18
C LYS A 182 -15.58 -8.36 4.37
N ALA A 183 -14.37 -8.12 3.84
CA ALA A 183 -13.57 -9.14 3.18
C ALA A 183 -12.88 -10.11 4.18
N GLY A 184 -13.27 -10.14 5.45
CA GLY A 184 -12.70 -11.01 6.47
C GLY A 184 -11.29 -10.63 6.94
N GLY A 185 -10.70 -9.56 6.39
CA GLY A 185 -9.34 -9.13 6.62
C GLY A 185 -9.13 -8.36 7.93
N LEU A 186 -7.87 -8.11 8.24
CA LEU A 186 -7.39 -7.37 9.40
C LEU A 186 -6.86 -6.00 8.95
N PRO A 187 -7.61 -4.88 9.15
CA PRO A 187 -7.17 -3.56 8.71
C PRO A 187 -6.14 -2.96 9.66
N VAL A 188 -5.07 -2.42 9.09
CA VAL A 188 -3.94 -1.78 9.78
C VAL A 188 -3.66 -0.43 9.11
N LEU A 189 -3.47 0.63 9.89
CA LEU A 189 -3.08 1.94 9.38
C LEU A 189 -1.63 1.91 8.89
N ALA A 190 -1.41 2.13 7.59
CA ALA A 190 -0.10 2.11 6.96
C ALA A 190 0.69 3.39 7.28
N HIS A 191 2.01 3.28 7.44
CA HIS A 191 2.99 4.36 7.62
C HIS A 191 2.41 5.64 8.30
N PRO A 192 1.84 5.54 9.52
CA PRO A 192 1.08 6.61 10.17
C PRO A 192 1.92 7.87 10.48
N PHE A 193 3.24 7.79 10.42
CA PHE A 193 4.14 8.95 10.58
C PHE A 193 3.99 9.97 9.42
N THR A 194 3.44 9.56 8.26
CA THR A 194 3.15 10.45 7.13
C THR A 194 1.85 11.25 7.32
N VAL A 195 1.06 10.89 8.33
CA VAL A 195 -0.24 11.49 8.63
C VAL A 195 -0.06 12.62 9.65
N ALA A 196 -0.68 13.77 9.41
CA ALA A 196 -0.53 14.96 10.26
C ALA A 196 -0.97 14.75 11.73
N ASP A 197 -2.00 13.91 11.95
CA ASP A 197 -2.51 13.55 13.28
C ASP A 197 -2.88 12.06 13.30
N PRO A 198 -1.89 11.17 13.51
CA PRO A 198 -2.13 9.73 13.51
C PRO A 198 -3.01 9.27 14.67
N GLU A 199 -3.01 9.96 15.80
CA GLU A 199 -3.84 9.58 16.95
C GLU A 199 -5.32 9.77 16.66
N THR A 200 -5.72 10.91 16.08
CA THR A 200 -7.11 11.15 15.66
C THR A 200 -7.55 10.12 14.63
N GLN A 201 -6.69 9.79 13.66
CA GLN A 201 -7.00 8.72 12.68
C GLN A 201 -7.23 7.38 13.38
N VAL A 202 -6.36 6.98 14.29
CA VAL A 202 -6.50 5.73 15.06
C VAL A 202 -7.83 5.70 15.83
N ILE A 203 -8.20 6.79 16.51
CA ILE A 203 -9.46 6.88 17.26
C ILE A 203 -10.67 6.65 16.34
N GLU A 204 -10.70 7.33 15.19
CA GLU A 204 -11.82 7.22 14.25
C GLU A 204 -11.88 5.84 13.57
N LEU A 205 -10.75 5.33 13.09
CA LEU A 205 -10.70 4.05 12.38
C LEU A 205 -10.94 2.85 13.31
N LYS A 206 -10.58 2.96 14.58
CA LYS A 206 -10.87 1.91 15.55
C LYS A 206 -12.38 1.70 15.76
N LYS A 207 -13.21 2.73 15.62
CA LYS A 207 -14.68 2.63 15.72
C LYS A 207 -15.27 1.70 14.64
N VAL A 208 -14.59 1.61 13.49
CA VAL A 208 -15.03 0.82 12.33
C VAL A 208 -14.22 -0.47 12.13
N GLY A 209 -13.31 -0.80 13.06
CA GLY A 209 -12.66 -2.10 13.11
C GLY A 209 -11.16 -2.15 12.83
N LEU A 210 -10.45 -1.01 12.86
CA LEU A 210 -8.98 -1.00 12.80
C LEU A 210 -8.39 -1.84 13.92
N VAL A 211 -7.44 -2.72 13.60
CA VAL A 211 -6.82 -3.65 14.55
C VAL A 211 -5.35 -3.38 14.82
N GLY A 212 -4.68 -2.58 13.98
CA GLY A 212 -3.25 -2.33 14.12
C GLY A 212 -2.79 -1.04 13.46
N ILE A 213 -1.51 -0.74 13.68
CA ILE A 213 -0.77 0.32 12.99
C ILE A 213 0.59 -0.20 12.55
N GLU A 214 1.09 0.31 11.44
CA GLU A 214 2.44 0.02 10.96
C GLU A 214 3.44 0.92 11.70
N ALA A 215 4.11 0.33 12.70
CA ALA A 215 5.05 1.06 13.56
C ALA A 215 6.51 0.93 13.09
N TYR A 216 6.85 -0.23 12.52
CA TYR A 216 8.22 -0.51 12.06
C TYR A 216 8.30 -0.24 10.54
N TYR A 217 8.74 0.96 10.19
CA TYR A 217 8.80 1.39 8.79
C TYR A 217 10.19 1.94 8.44
N LYS A 218 10.57 1.78 7.17
CA LYS A 218 11.92 2.08 6.66
C LYS A 218 12.43 3.50 6.97
N ASP A 219 11.53 4.49 6.97
CA ASP A 219 11.89 5.91 7.12
C ASP A 219 11.65 6.44 8.55
N CYS A 220 11.23 5.57 9.49
CA CYS A 220 11.01 5.94 10.87
C CYS A 220 12.30 5.89 11.69
N SER A 221 12.56 6.96 12.42
CA SER A 221 13.56 6.98 13.49
C SER A 221 13.14 6.10 14.67
N THR A 222 14.08 5.72 15.52
CA THR A 222 13.81 4.94 16.75
C THR A 222 12.80 5.61 17.66
N ASP A 223 12.79 6.95 17.73
CA ASP A 223 11.86 7.73 18.56
C ASP A 223 10.45 7.71 17.96
N GLU A 224 10.31 7.79 16.64
CA GLU A 224 9.02 7.66 15.95
C GLU A 224 8.46 6.26 16.12
N VAL A 225 9.26 5.22 15.90
CA VAL A 225 8.85 3.82 16.15
C VAL A 225 8.36 3.67 17.60
N SER A 226 9.12 4.17 18.59
CA SER A 226 8.74 4.10 20.00
C SER A 226 7.44 4.87 20.29
N THR A 227 7.19 5.95 19.58
CA THR A 227 5.96 6.74 19.72
C THR A 227 4.77 6.00 19.14
N LEU A 228 4.93 5.36 17.99
CA LEU A 228 3.88 4.55 17.35
C LEU A 228 3.56 3.29 18.17
N ILE A 229 4.56 2.64 18.78
CA ILE A 229 4.34 1.52 19.70
C ILE A 229 3.49 1.96 20.90
N ARG A 230 3.84 3.09 21.54
CA ARG A 230 3.04 3.63 22.66
C ARG A 230 1.61 3.97 22.23
N LEU A 231 1.44 4.48 21.02
CA LEU A 231 0.12 4.74 20.45
C LEU A 231 -0.68 3.45 20.27
N ALA A 232 -0.06 2.41 19.70
CA ALA A 232 -0.67 1.09 19.55
C ALA A 232 -1.11 0.53 20.92
N ASP A 233 -0.22 0.54 21.91
CA ASP A 233 -0.49 0.03 23.25
C ASP A 233 -1.65 0.79 23.92
N LYS A 234 -1.66 2.13 23.81
CA LYS A 234 -2.72 2.99 24.35
C LYS A 234 -4.11 2.59 23.87
N TYR A 235 -4.21 2.18 22.61
CA TYR A 235 -5.48 1.84 21.98
C TYR A 235 -5.70 0.32 21.82
N GLY A 236 -4.82 -0.52 22.35
CA GLY A 236 -4.92 -1.98 22.28
C GLY A 236 -4.85 -2.50 20.83
N LEU A 237 -3.99 -1.91 20.01
CA LEU A 237 -3.73 -2.27 18.63
C LEU A 237 -2.49 -3.16 18.54
N ILE A 238 -2.40 -3.98 17.48
CA ILE A 238 -1.16 -4.67 17.15
C ILE A 238 -0.23 -3.71 16.38
N THR A 239 1.08 -3.97 16.46
CA THR A 239 2.08 -3.29 15.64
C THR A 239 2.50 -4.20 14.49
N THR A 240 2.56 -3.66 13.27
CA THR A 240 3.13 -4.31 12.10
C THR A 240 4.30 -3.50 11.56
N GLY A 241 4.89 -3.93 10.47
CA GLY A 241 5.93 -3.18 9.80
C GLY A 241 6.40 -3.86 8.52
N GLY A 242 7.09 -3.09 7.70
CA GLY A 242 7.63 -3.54 6.44
C GLY A 242 8.55 -2.51 5.80
N THR A 243 9.09 -2.89 4.66
CA THR A 243 9.99 -2.03 3.89
C THR A 243 9.25 -1.15 2.89
N ASP A 244 7.97 -1.43 2.64
CA ASP A 244 7.24 -0.81 1.53
C ASP A 244 8.07 -0.92 0.24
N TYR A 245 8.50 -2.17 -0.03
CA TYR A 245 9.46 -2.46 -1.08
C TYR A 245 8.80 -2.46 -2.46
N HIS A 246 9.32 -1.61 -3.36
CA HIS A 246 8.87 -1.51 -4.74
C HIS A 246 9.89 -2.03 -5.75
N GLY A 247 11.16 -2.22 -5.35
CA GLY A 247 12.23 -2.70 -6.23
C GLY A 247 12.71 -1.68 -7.26
N ILE A 248 12.52 -0.40 -7.00
CA ILE A 248 12.83 0.71 -7.94
C ILE A 248 14.34 0.83 -8.18
N GLY A 249 15.16 0.36 -7.22
CA GLY A 249 16.61 0.29 -7.33
C GLY A 249 17.30 1.65 -7.25
N ASN A 250 16.66 2.65 -6.63
CA ASN A 250 17.31 3.91 -6.32
C ASN A 250 18.19 3.79 -5.07
N ALA A 251 19.13 4.74 -4.89
CA ALA A 251 20.12 4.70 -3.82
C ALA A 251 19.52 4.76 -2.40
N ASN A 252 18.26 5.16 -2.26
CA ASN A 252 17.56 5.34 -1.00
C ASN A 252 16.55 4.22 -0.71
N GLU A 253 16.37 3.27 -1.63
CA GLU A 253 15.44 2.17 -1.42
C GLU A 253 15.98 1.18 -0.40
N VAL A 254 15.21 0.93 0.64
CA VAL A 254 15.52 -0.12 1.62
C VAL A 254 15.27 -1.48 0.96
N ILE A 255 16.24 -2.37 1.07
CA ILE A 255 16.11 -3.72 0.50
C ILE A 255 15.00 -4.50 1.19
N LEU A 256 14.41 -5.44 0.48
CA LEU A 256 13.40 -6.37 1.00
C LEU A 256 13.87 -7.03 2.30
N GLY A 257 13.08 -6.94 3.37
CA GLY A 257 13.44 -7.38 4.72
C GLY A 257 14.47 -6.49 5.43
N GLY A 258 14.74 -5.30 4.92
CA GLY A 258 15.73 -4.37 5.47
C GLY A 258 15.25 -3.55 6.68
N THR A 259 13.96 -3.56 6.98
CA THR A 259 13.38 -2.96 8.19
C THR A 259 13.38 -3.99 9.33
N ASP A 260 13.75 -3.57 10.53
CA ASP A 260 13.83 -4.47 11.69
C ASP A 260 12.43 -4.71 12.32
N VAL A 261 11.62 -5.50 11.61
CA VAL A 261 10.27 -5.89 12.05
C VAL A 261 10.39 -7.10 12.99
N PRO A 262 9.90 -6.99 14.26
CA PRO A 262 9.89 -8.11 15.18
C PRO A 262 9.05 -9.30 14.68
N MET A 263 9.51 -10.53 14.89
CA MET A 263 8.75 -11.74 14.57
C MET A 263 7.38 -11.77 15.29
N GLU A 264 7.34 -11.24 16.51
CA GLU A 264 6.10 -11.10 17.30
C GLU A 264 5.00 -10.34 16.56
N SER A 265 5.33 -9.34 15.74
CA SER A 265 4.37 -8.62 14.91
C SER A 265 3.63 -9.56 13.95
N ALA A 266 4.36 -10.43 13.27
CA ALA A 266 3.77 -11.43 12.39
C ALA A 266 2.98 -12.50 13.16
N GLU A 267 3.50 -12.98 14.29
CA GLU A 267 2.85 -13.97 15.13
C GLU A 267 1.51 -13.47 15.69
N ARG A 268 1.46 -12.23 16.19
CA ARG A 268 0.22 -11.60 16.69
C ARG A 268 -0.80 -11.41 15.57
N LEU A 269 -0.35 -11.01 14.39
CA LEU A 269 -1.21 -10.84 13.21
C LEU A 269 -1.83 -12.18 12.79
N VAL A 270 -1.02 -13.25 12.74
CA VAL A 270 -1.47 -14.62 12.42
C VAL A 270 -2.47 -15.12 13.46
N ALA A 271 -2.14 -15.02 14.76
CA ALA A 271 -3.01 -15.47 15.83
C ALA A 271 -4.38 -14.77 15.83
N MET A 272 -4.38 -13.47 15.49
CA MET A 272 -5.63 -12.71 15.34
C MET A 272 -6.47 -13.19 14.17
N ALA A 273 -5.86 -13.49 13.03
CA ALA A 273 -6.55 -14.04 11.85
C ALA A 273 -7.16 -15.42 12.15
N GLU A 274 -6.40 -16.30 12.79
CA GLU A 274 -6.87 -17.64 13.19
C GLU A 274 -8.04 -17.56 14.18
N SER A 275 -7.95 -16.69 15.20
CA SER A 275 -9.04 -16.47 16.17
C SER A 275 -10.30 -15.93 15.50
N ARG A 276 -10.17 -15.07 14.48
CA ARG A 276 -11.31 -14.54 13.72
C ARG A 276 -11.97 -15.62 12.87
N ALA A 277 -11.18 -16.44 12.18
CA ALA A 277 -11.68 -17.55 11.38
C ALA A 277 -12.49 -18.56 12.22
N LEU A 278 -12.00 -18.90 13.42
CA LEU A 278 -12.71 -19.79 14.35
C LEU A 278 -14.06 -19.21 14.83
N LYS A 279 -14.12 -17.90 15.08
CA LYS A 279 -15.38 -17.24 15.48
C LYS A 279 -16.41 -17.26 14.35
N MET A 280 -15.98 -17.04 13.11
CA MET A 280 -16.88 -17.08 11.95
C MET A 280 -17.41 -18.49 11.69
N ALA A 281 -16.58 -19.52 11.82
CA ALA A 281 -16.99 -20.93 11.67
C ALA A 281 -17.95 -21.40 12.77
N GLY A 282 -17.86 -20.84 13.98
CA GLY A 282 -18.76 -21.20 15.10
C GLY A 282 -20.12 -20.48 15.08
N GLN A 283 -20.36 -19.58 14.11
CA GLN A 283 -21.63 -18.86 13.94
C GLN A 283 -22.50 -19.40 12.79
N GLN A 284 -22.00 -20.37 12.06
CA GLN A 284 -22.73 -21.15 11.04
C GLN A 284 -23.28 -22.45 11.62
#